data_b535334b7e6ae62f68aa286290daa16a
#
_entry.id   b535334b7e6ae62f68aa286290daa16a
#
_cell.length_a   1.000
_cell.length_b   1.000
_cell.length_c   1.000
_cell.angle_alpha   90.00
_cell.angle_beta   90.00
_cell.angle_gamma   90.00
#
_symmetry.space_group_name_H-M   'P 1'
#
loop_
_entity.id
_entity.type
_entity.pdbx_description
1 polymer ?
#
loop_
_entity_poly.entity_id
_entity_poly.type
_entity_poly.pdbx_seq_one_letter_code
_entity_poly.pdbx_strand_id
1 'polypeptide(L)'
;MNPQVFFFLFLVLFFSGCGALMGQSKKTDEKLFSEIAHMDSVLFNAFNNRDTATFKNLFTKDLEFYHDKGGLTGYAETIGFMRSTAKNDNGLRRDLVAGTLEVYPIPNYGAMEIGSHTFCHLENGKQDCGTFKFVHVWKRIGNEWKISRVVSYDH
;
A
#
# COMPACT_ATOMS: atom_id res chain seq x y z
N MET A 1 48.45 53.53 48.17
CA MET A 1 47.74 52.25 48.34
C MET A 1 46.84 52.05 47.08
N ASN A 2 47.33 51.20 46.15
CA ASN A 2 46.61 50.90 44.93
C ASN A 2 45.86 49.53 45.08
N PRO A 3 44.60 49.41 44.81
CA PRO A 3 43.96 48.09 44.62
C PRO A 3 44.05 47.70 43.14
N GLN A 4 44.75 46.58 42.91
CA GLN A 4 44.74 45.93 41.59
C GLN A 4 43.39 45.30 41.31
N VAL A 5 42.81 45.68 40.17
CA VAL A 5 41.56 45.08 39.64
C VAL A 5 41.99 43.85 38.78
N PHE A 6 41.67 42.65 39.28
CA PHE A 6 41.82 41.41 38.51
C PHE A 6 40.68 41.29 37.52
N PHE A 7 40.96 41.36 36.21
CA PHE A 7 40.04 41.08 35.13
C PHE A 7 40.05 39.56 34.86
N PHE A 8 39.00 38.88 35.29
CA PHE A 8 38.79 37.47 34.88
C PHE A 8 38.19 37.46 33.48
N LEU A 9 38.99 37.02 32.52
CA LEU A 9 38.55 36.76 31.13
C LEU A 9 37.84 35.41 31.09
N PHE A 10 36.48 35.45 31.03
CA PHE A 10 35.66 34.24 30.81
C PHE A 10 35.72 33.88 29.33
N LEU A 11 36.52 32.84 29.01
CA LEU A 11 36.56 32.25 27.68
C LEU A 11 35.35 31.35 27.48
N VAL A 12 34.32 31.84 26.81
CA VAL A 12 33.13 31.05 26.45
C VAL A 12 33.47 30.23 25.19
N LEU A 13 33.77 28.95 25.38
CA LEU A 13 33.91 27.98 24.29
C LEU A 13 32.51 27.62 23.76
N PHE A 14 32.14 28.19 22.60
CA PHE A 14 31.00 27.74 21.84
C PHE A 14 31.30 26.38 21.19
N PHE A 15 30.84 25.30 21.80
CA PHE A 15 30.75 24.00 21.13
C PHE A 15 29.61 24.04 20.12
N SER A 16 29.96 24.31 18.84
CA SER A 16 29.03 24.07 17.73
C SER A 16 28.87 22.57 17.53
N GLY A 17 27.90 22.01 18.23
CA GLY A 17 27.46 20.64 18.00
C GLY A 17 26.77 20.56 16.63
N CYS A 18 27.50 20.13 15.59
CA CYS A 18 26.94 19.72 14.33
C CYS A 18 26.17 18.41 14.58
N GLY A 19 24.91 18.54 14.96
CA GLY A 19 23.99 17.40 15.04
C GLY A 19 23.74 16.86 13.63
N ALA A 20 24.41 15.78 13.28
CA ALA A 20 24.05 15.02 12.10
C ALA A 20 22.58 14.58 12.25
N LEU A 21 21.67 15.17 11.47
CA LEU A 21 20.35 14.64 11.22
C LEU A 21 20.53 13.29 10.50
N MET A 22 20.75 12.24 11.27
CA MET A 22 20.56 10.88 10.77
C MET A 22 19.08 10.76 10.44
N GLY A 23 18.75 10.71 9.14
CA GLY A 23 17.44 10.37 8.66
C GLY A 23 17.02 9.06 9.33
N GLN A 24 16.08 9.12 10.26
CA GLN A 24 15.43 7.93 10.80
C GLN A 24 14.78 7.23 9.61
N SER A 25 15.42 6.17 9.12
CA SER A 25 14.74 5.16 8.30
C SER A 25 13.50 4.76 9.09
N LYS A 26 12.31 5.12 8.57
CA LYS A 26 11.03 4.84 9.21
C LYS A 26 10.91 3.32 9.25
N LYS A 27 11.23 2.72 10.41
CA LYS A 27 11.10 1.29 10.62
C LYS A 27 9.65 0.95 10.27
N THR A 28 9.45 0.17 9.22
CA THR A 28 8.13 -0.34 8.86
C THR A 28 7.57 -1.04 10.10
N ASP A 29 6.34 -0.73 10.48
CA ASP A 29 5.67 -1.47 11.54
C ASP A 29 5.46 -2.91 11.05
N GLU A 30 6.32 -3.82 11.51
CA GLU A 30 6.33 -5.23 11.07
C GLU A 30 4.98 -5.90 11.26
N LYS A 31 4.26 -5.51 12.31
CA LYS A 31 2.92 -6.03 12.58
C LYS A 31 1.93 -5.54 11.53
N LEU A 32 1.92 -4.22 11.25
CA LEU A 32 1.05 -3.65 10.22
C LEU A 32 1.38 -4.22 8.84
N PHE A 33 2.66 -4.35 8.51
CA PHE A 33 3.09 -4.99 7.27
C PHE A 33 2.53 -6.41 7.14
N SER A 34 2.68 -7.23 8.17
CA SER A 34 2.19 -8.61 8.18
C SER A 34 0.67 -8.68 8.06
N GLU A 35 -0.07 -7.80 8.75
CA GLU A 35 -1.54 -7.72 8.65
C GLU A 35 -1.98 -7.39 7.23
N ILE A 36 -1.40 -6.36 6.60
CA ILE A 36 -1.80 -5.92 5.25
C ILE A 36 -1.36 -6.91 4.17
N ALA A 37 -0.14 -7.46 4.25
CA ALA A 37 0.31 -8.51 3.35
C ALA A 37 -0.60 -9.76 3.42
N HIS A 38 -1.08 -10.12 4.62
CA HIS A 38 -2.08 -11.17 4.77
C HIS A 38 -3.40 -10.81 4.08
N MET A 39 -3.86 -9.56 4.22
CA MET A 39 -5.10 -9.10 3.59
C MET A 39 -5.01 -9.04 2.06
N ASP A 40 -3.85 -8.63 1.49
CA ASP A 40 -3.57 -8.74 0.05
C ASP A 40 -3.70 -10.19 -0.42
N SER A 41 -3.09 -11.11 0.33
CA SER A 41 -3.19 -12.54 0.04
C SER A 41 -4.63 -13.06 0.09
N VAL A 42 -5.42 -12.65 1.08
CA VAL A 42 -6.86 -13.03 1.19
C VAL A 42 -7.64 -12.49 0.00
N LEU A 43 -7.43 -11.22 -0.37
CA LEU A 43 -8.10 -10.58 -1.51
C LEU A 43 -7.82 -11.32 -2.81
N PHE A 44 -6.54 -11.56 -3.11
CA PHE A 44 -6.18 -12.14 -4.39
C PHE A 44 -6.30 -13.67 -4.45
N ASN A 45 -6.30 -14.34 -3.31
CA ASN A 45 -6.78 -15.72 -3.25
C ASN A 45 -8.28 -15.81 -3.59
N ALA A 46 -9.11 -14.91 -3.04
CA ALA A 46 -10.52 -14.84 -3.40
C ALA A 46 -10.70 -14.52 -4.90
N PHE A 47 -9.94 -13.57 -5.45
CA PHE A 47 -9.94 -13.25 -6.87
C PHE A 47 -9.55 -14.45 -7.73
N ASN A 48 -8.41 -15.06 -7.46
CA ASN A 48 -7.86 -16.17 -8.24
C ASN A 48 -8.74 -17.43 -8.21
N ASN A 49 -9.45 -17.65 -7.08
CA ASN A 49 -10.37 -18.79 -6.91
C ASN A 49 -11.83 -18.46 -7.24
N ARG A 50 -12.10 -17.25 -7.77
CA ARG A 50 -13.47 -16.81 -8.12
C ARG A 50 -14.43 -16.77 -6.94
N ASP A 51 -13.92 -16.66 -5.71
CA ASP A 51 -14.75 -16.47 -4.51
C ASP A 51 -15.29 -15.04 -4.44
N THR A 52 -16.40 -14.82 -5.16
CA THR A 52 -17.05 -13.51 -5.22
C THR A 52 -17.64 -13.09 -3.87
N ALA A 53 -17.92 -14.03 -2.97
CA ALA A 53 -18.50 -13.75 -1.66
C ALA A 53 -17.44 -13.11 -0.74
N THR A 54 -16.26 -13.70 -0.66
CA THR A 54 -15.14 -13.12 0.10
C THR A 54 -14.65 -11.83 -0.55
N PHE A 55 -14.43 -11.83 -1.88
CA PHE A 55 -13.92 -10.66 -2.61
C PHE A 55 -14.75 -9.40 -2.36
N LYS A 56 -16.07 -9.46 -2.52
CA LYS A 56 -16.98 -8.31 -2.35
C LYS A 56 -16.95 -7.70 -0.94
N ASN A 57 -16.64 -8.50 0.07
CA ASN A 57 -16.64 -8.07 1.47
C ASN A 57 -15.36 -7.32 1.86
N LEU A 58 -14.32 -7.40 1.02
CA LEU A 58 -13.02 -6.74 1.26
C LEU A 58 -12.97 -5.29 0.78
N PHE A 59 -14.06 -4.76 0.22
CA PHE A 59 -14.15 -3.37 -0.22
C PHE A 59 -15.20 -2.59 0.58
N THR A 60 -14.95 -1.29 0.74
CA THR A 60 -15.97 -0.37 1.24
C THR A 60 -17.00 -0.06 0.16
N LYS A 61 -18.22 0.36 0.54
CA LYS A 61 -19.27 0.71 -0.42
C LYS A 61 -18.99 2.01 -1.19
N ASP A 62 -18.15 2.88 -0.61
CA ASP A 62 -17.65 4.12 -1.18
C ASP A 62 -16.30 3.95 -1.87
N LEU A 63 -15.99 2.74 -2.36
CA LEU A 63 -14.78 2.45 -3.12
C LEU A 63 -14.63 3.40 -4.30
N GLU A 64 -13.43 3.93 -4.47
CA GLU A 64 -12.97 4.57 -5.70
C GLU A 64 -11.80 3.79 -6.26
N PHE A 65 -11.92 3.37 -7.52
CA PHE A 65 -10.90 2.62 -8.25
C PHE A 65 -10.43 3.46 -9.44
N TYR A 66 -9.21 3.95 -9.37
CA TYR A 66 -8.55 4.74 -10.41
C TYR A 66 -7.66 3.83 -11.25
N HIS A 67 -7.96 3.71 -12.55
CA HIS A 67 -7.21 2.90 -13.50
C HIS A 67 -6.72 3.79 -14.64
N ASP A 68 -5.42 3.76 -14.95
CA ASP A 68 -4.82 4.64 -15.95
C ASP A 68 -5.37 4.46 -17.38
N LYS A 69 -5.91 3.27 -17.70
CA LYS A 69 -6.61 3.00 -18.97
C LYS A 69 -8.12 3.03 -18.83
N GLY A 70 -8.66 2.55 -17.71
CA GLY A 70 -10.10 2.38 -17.49
C GLY A 70 -10.80 3.57 -16.83
N GLY A 71 -10.05 4.56 -16.32
CA GLY A 71 -10.59 5.72 -15.62
C GLY A 71 -11.09 5.39 -14.21
N LEU A 72 -12.02 6.20 -13.71
CA LEU A 72 -12.60 6.05 -12.37
C LEU A 72 -13.81 5.13 -12.39
N THR A 73 -13.78 4.11 -11.55
CA THR A 73 -14.91 3.20 -11.28
C THR A 73 -15.13 3.07 -9.78
N GLY A 74 -16.17 2.35 -9.38
CA GLY A 74 -16.55 2.18 -7.98
C GLY A 74 -16.78 0.73 -7.58
N TYR A 75 -17.44 0.58 -6.43
CA TYR A 75 -17.75 -0.74 -5.86
C TYR A 75 -18.58 -1.62 -6.83
N ALA A 76 -19.62 -1.06 -7.46
CA ALA A 76 -20.53 -1.82 -8.31
C ALA A 76 -19.81 -2.41 -9.53
N GLU A 77 -18.98 -1.62 -10.19
CA GLU A 77 -18.18 -2.01 -11.36
C GLU A 77 -17.12 -3.04 -10.97
N THR A 78 -16.41 -2.83 -9.85
CA THR A 78 -15.41 -3.77 -9.35
C THR A 78 -16.00 -5.14 -9.05
N ILE A 79 -17.19 -5.19 -8.42
CA ILE A 79 -17.86 -6.46 -8.14
C ILE A 79 -18.48 -7.04 -9.43
N GLY A 80 -18.93 -6.19 -10.35
CA GLY A 80 -19.41 -6.60 -11.68
C GLY A 80 -18.30 -7.27 -12.49
N PHE A 81 -17.10 -6.70 -12.50
CA PHE A 81 -15.91 -7.30 -13.12
C PHE A 81 -15.59 -8.67 -12.53
N MET A 82 -15.55 -8.80 -11.21
CA MET A 82 -15.31 -10.08 -10.54
C MET A 82 -16.33 -11.16 -10.92
N ARG A 83 -17.63 -10.80 -10.98
CA ARG A 83 -18.70 -11.72 -11.40
C ARG A 83 -18.57 -12.14 -12.87
N SER A 84 -18.21 -11.20 -13.74
CA SER A 84 -17.97 -11.47 -15.15
C SER A 84 -16.79 -12.42 -15.35
N THR A 85 -15.69 -12.17 -14.64
CA THR A 85 -14.50 -13.03 -14.65
C THR A 85 -14.83 -14.43 -14.14
N ALA A 86 -15.65 -14.56 -13.09
CA ALA A 86 -16.09 -15.87 -12.59
C ALA A 86 -16.97 -16.62 -13.57
N LYS A 87 -17.76 -15.91 -14.40
CA LYS A 87 -18.64 -16.53 -15.41
C LYS A 87 -17.90 -16.92 -16.68
N ASN A 88 -16.95 -16.10 -17.12
CA ASN A 88 -16.22 -16.24 -18.38
C ASN A 88 -14.73 -16.47 -18.08
N ASP A 89 -14.44 -17.52 -17.32
CA ASP A 89 -13.10 -17.76 -16.82
C ASP A 89 -12.11 -18.06 -17.95
N ASN A 90 -11.28 -17.08 -18.29
CA ASN A 90 -10.17 -17.17 -19.21
C ASN A 90 -8.83 -17.46 -18.50
N GLY A 91 -8.87 -17.95 -17.26
CA GLY A 91 -7.69 -18.20 -16.44
C GLY A 91 -7.02 -16.94 -15.88
N LEU A 92 -7.71 -15.77 -15.91
CA LEU A 92 -7.16 -14.54 -15.37
C LEU A 92 -6.79 -14.71 -13.89
N ARG A 93 -5.53 -14.51 -13.58
CA ARG A 93 -5.02 -14.56 -12.21
C ARG A 93 -4.05 -13.43 -11.93
N ARG A 94 -3.92 -13.09 -10.66
CA ARG A 94 -2.96 -12.10 -10.18
C ARG A 94 -1.94 -12.77 -9.26
N ASP A 95 -0.68 -12.41 -9.46
CA ASP A 95 0.42 -12.77 -8.57
C ASP A 95 1.14 -11.47 -8.11
N LEU A 96 1.44 -11.38 -6.81
CA LEU A 96 2.26 -10.29 -6.28
C LEU A 96 3.71 -10.49 -6.71
N VAL A 97 4.37 -9.43 -7.20
CA VAL A 97 5.80 -9.48 -7.47
C VAL A 97 6.56 -9.46 -6.15
N ALA A 98 7.29 -10.52 -5.90
CA ALA A 98 8.01 -10.70 -4.63
C ALA A 98 8.95 -9.53 -4.33
N GLY A 99 8.95 -9.07 -3.08
CA GLY A 99 9.83 -8.01 -2.59
C GLY A 99 9.43 -6.58 -3.00
N THR A 100 8.28 -6.39 -3.67
CA THR A 100 7.81 -5.05 -4.07
C THR A 100 6.80 -4.44 -3.12
N LEU A 101 6.29 -5.23 -2.16
CA LEU A 101 5.26 -4.77 -1.25
C LEU A 101 5.84 -3.81 -0.22
N GLU A 102 5.22 -2.65 -0.11
CA GLU A 102 5.49 -1.64 0.91
C GLU A 102 4.18 -1.29 1.62
N VAL A 103 4.24 -1.08 2.94
CA VAL A 103 3.08 -0.73 3.77
C VAL A 103 3.40 0.44 4.65
N TYR A 104 2.53 1.44 4.65
CA TYR A 104 2.66 2.66 5.43
C TYR A 104 1.39 2.92 6.25
N PRO A 105 1.51 3.28 7.54
CA PRO A 105 0.34 3.63 8.35
C PRO A 105 -0.28 4.94 7.88
N ILE A 106 -1.62 5.00 7.86
CA ILE A 106 -2.40 6.22 7.75
C ILE A 106 -3.04 6.48 9.11
N PRO A 107 -2.54 7.44 9.92
CA PRO A 107 -3.03 7.69 11.28
C PRO A 107 -4.56 7.91 11.31
N ASN A 108 -5.24 7.27 12.26
CA ASN A 108 -6.69 7.35 12.47
C ASN A 108 -7.55 6.86 11.29
N TYR A 109 -6.95 6.17 10.30
CA TYR A 109 -7.66 5.67 9.15
C TYR A 109 -7.37 4.19 8.86
N GLY A 110 -6.10 3.84 8.67
CA GLY A 110 -5.70 2.48 8.29
C GLY A 110 -4.28 2.41 7.74
N ALA A 111 -4.13 1.93 6.51
CA ALA A 111 -2.82 1.74 5.87
C ALA A 111 -2.87 2.02 4.37
N MET A 112 -1.73 2.42 3.84
CA MET A 112 -1.45 2.46 2.40
C MET A 112 -0.53 1.29 2.07
N GLU A 113 -0.91 0.53 1.08
CA GLU A 113 -0.17 -0.57 0.49
C GLU A 113 0.26 -0.17 -0.92
N ILE A 114 1.52 -0.41 -1.26
CA ILE A 114 2.11 -0.13 -2.58
C ILE A 114 2.84 -1.39 -3.04
N GLY A 115 2.75 -1.70 -4.33
CA GLY A 115 3.48 -2.82 -4.89
C GLY A 115 3.35 -2.94 -6.39
N SER A 116 3.90 -4.03 -6.90
CA SER A 116 3.72 -4.46 -8.29
C SER A 116 3.07 -5.84 -8.31
N HIS A 117 2.26 -6.08 -9.32
CA HIS A 117 1.60 -7.37 -9.53
C HIS A 117 1.61 -7.76 -10.99
N THR A 118 1.62 -9.05 -11.24
CA THR A 118 1.50 -9.61 -12.59
C THR A 118 0.10 -10.18 -12.74
N PHE A 119 -0.59 -9.79 -13.81
CA PHE A 119 -1.81 -10.44 -14.25
C PHE A 119 -1.51 -11.29 -15.48
N CYS A 120 -2.00 -12.53 -15.45
CA CYS A 120 -1.90 -13.45 -16.57
C CYS A 120 -3.29 -13.97 -16.93
N HIS A 121 -3.55 -14.18 -18.23
CA HIS A 121 -4.76 -14.81 -18.73
C HIS A 121 -4.46 -15.59 -20.03
N LEU A 122 -5.42 -16.34 -20.52
CA LEU A 122 -5.33 -17.01 -21.82
C LEU A 122 -5.93 -16.13 -22.90
N GLU A 123 -5.13 -15.79 -23.90
CA GLU A 123 -5.56 -15.13 -25.13
C GLU A 123 -5.15 -15.98 -26.33
N ASN A 124 -6.14 -16.38 -27.15
CA ASN A 124 -5.92 -17.25 -28.32
C ASN A 124 -5.13 -18.54 -28.00
N GLY A 125 -5.35 -19.14 -26.82
CA GLY A 125 -4.69 -20.35 -26.34
C GLY A 125 -3.24 -20.15 -25.90
N LYS A 126 -2.74 -18.92 -25.80
CA LYS A 126 -1.44 -18.57 -25.28
C LYS A 126 -1.59 -17.76 -23.99
N GLN A 127 -0.64 -17.93 -23.09
CA GLN A 127 -0.60 -17.11 -21.88
C GLN A 127 -0.12 -15.71 -22.24
N ASP A 128 -0.92 -14.70 -21.89
CA ASP A 128 -0.59 -13.28 -21.95
C ASP A 128 -0.48 -12.73 -20.54
N CYS A 129 0.62 -12.04 -20.24
CA CYS A 129 0.93 -11.51 -18.90
C CYS A 129 1.41 -10.06 -18.98
N GLY A 130 0.92 -9.23 -18.05
CA GLY A 130 1.40 -7.87 -17.83
C GLY A 130 1.74 -7.64 -16.37
N THR A 131 2.78 -6.84 -16.11
CA THR A 131 3.16 -6.43 -14.75
C THR A 131 2.88 -4.94 -14.59
N PHE A 132 2.13 -4.61 -13.56
CA PHE A 132 1.58 -3.28 -13.30
C PHE A 132 1.84 -2.87 -11.87
N LYS A 133 1.70 -1.59 -11.57
CA LYS A 133 1.85 -1.02 -10.23
C LYS A 133 0.49 -0.72 -9.61
N PHE A 134 0.44 -0.82 -8.29
CA PHE A 134 -0.79 -0.52 -7.57
C PHE A 134 -0.54 0.23 -6.26
N VAL A 135 -1.56 0.96 -5.84
CA VAL A 135 -1.73 1.48 -4.49
C VAL A 135 -3.11 1.07 -4.00
N HIS A 136 -3.17 0.43 -2.82
CA HIS A 136 -4.40 0.17 -2.10
C HIS A 136 -4.43 1.03 -0.83
N VAL A 137 -5.57 1.65 -0.55
CA VAL A 137 -5.82 2.29 0.74
C VAL A 137 -6.77 1.43 1.53
N TRP A 138 -6.23 0.76 2.54
CA TRP A 138 -6.95 -0.06 3.49
C TRP A 138 -7.51 0.78 4.63
N LYS A 139 -8.82 0.71 4.83
CA LYS A 139 -9.51 1.36 5.95
C LYS A 139 -9.71 0.34 7.07
N ARG A 140 -9.37 0.72 8.31
CA ARG A 140 -9.68 -0.09 9.49
C ARG A 140 -11.10 0.22 9.98
N ILE A 141 -11.97 -0.79 10.04
CA ILE A 141 -13.35 -0.67 10.53
C ILE A 141 -13.53 -1.68 11.67
N GLY A 142 -13.38 -1.21 12.91
CA GLY A 142 -13.32 -2.13 14.05
C GLY A 142 -12.12 -3.07 13.94
N ASN A 143 -12.39 -4.37 13.81
CA ASN A 143 -11.35 -5.39 13.63
C ASN A 143 -11.15 -5.81 12.17
N GLU A 144 -11.90 -5.23 11.23
CA GLU A 144 -11.84 -5.58 9.81
C GLU A 144 -10.99 -4.58 9.03
N TRP A 145 -10.37 -5.08 7.95
CA TRP A 145 -9.71 -4.29 6.93
C TRP A 145 -10.55 -4.30 5.65
N LYS A 146 -10.78 -3.14 5.05
CA LYS A 146 -11.46 -3.01 3.75
C LYS A 146 -10.75 -2.00 2.87
N ILE A 147 -10.62 -2.30 1.59
CA ILE A 147 -10.06 -1.35 0.61
C ILE A 147 -11.09 -0.25 0.34
N SER A 148 -10.68 0.99 0.48
CA SER A 148 -11.49 2.17 0.18
C SER A 148 -11.04 2.89 -1.08
N ARG A 149 -9.76 2.79 -1.45
CA ARG A 149 -9.19 3.38 -2.68
C ARG A 149 -8.23 2.41 -3.32
N VAL A 150 -8.29 2.36 -4.64
CA VAL A 150 -7.33 1.63 -5.50
C VAL A 150 -6.80 2.59 -6.54
N VAL A 151 -5.50 2.56 -6.77
CA VAL A 151 -4.87 3.13 -7.96
C VAL A 151 -4.12 2.01 -8.66
N SER A 152 -4.45 1.73 -9.92
CA SER A 152 -3.79 0.73 -10.76
C SER A 152 -3.23 1.42 -11.99
N TYR A 153 -1.94 1.30 -12.23
CA TYR A 153 -1.25 2.10 -13.23
C TYR A 153 -0.03 1.41 -13.83
N ASP A 154 0.52 1.99 -14.90
CA ASP A 154 1.65 1.47 -15.67
C ASP A 154 1.25 0.29 -16.58
N HIS A 155 0.01 0.36 -17.14
CA HIS A 155 -0.56 -0.64 -18.08
C HIS A 155 -0.15 -0.40 -19.53
#